data_f12d356172cc28aa607e35c20d3052a4
#
_entry.id   f12d356172cc28aa607e35c20d3052a4
#
_cell.length_a   1.000
_cell.length_b   1.000
_cell.length_c   1.000
_cell.angle_alpha   90.00
_cell.angle_beta   90.00
_cell.angle_gamma   90.00
#
_symmetry.space_group_name_H-M   'P 1'
#
loop_
_entity.id
_entity.type
_entity.pdbx_description
1 polymer ?
#
loop_
_entity_poly.entity_id
_entity_poly.type
_entity_poly.pdbx_seq_one_letter_code
_entity_poly.pdbx_strand_id
1 'polypeptide(L)' 'MKNIDIKITEELAVLSVSGSGYTKEINLVSWNGAEPKYDIRSWSPGREKCGKGITLTQAEVKNLFLALQKVLSE' A
#
# COMPACT_ATOMS: atom_id res chain seq x y z
N MET A 1 23.44 1.51 12.33
CA MET A 1 22.41 0.95 11.53
C MET A 1 21.09 1.68 11.70
N LYS A 2 20.48 2.03 10.63
CA LYS A 2 19.23 2.74 10.71
C LYS A 2 18.06 1.83 10.64
N ASN A 3 17.10 2.03 11.50
CA ASN A 3 15.83 1.33 11.42
C ASN A 3 14.85 2.20 10.66
N ILE A 4 14.15 1.58 9.73
CA ILE A 4 13.08 2.28 9.03
C ILE A 4 11.83 2.11 9.84
N ASP A 5 11.25 3.22 10.24
CA ASP A 5 10.01 3.22 11.00
C ASP A 5 8.84 3.32 10.02
N ILE A 6 8.15 2.21 9.84
CA ILE A 6 7.02 2.12 8.91
C ILE A 6 5.77 1.93 9.73
N LYS A 7 4.80 2.81 9.51
CA LYS A 7 3.57 2.75 10.27
C LYS A 7 2.37 2.85 9.34
N ILE A 8 1.52 1.83 9.36
CA ILE A 8 0.25 1.88 8.64
C ILE A 8 -0.68 2.73 9.47
N THR A 9 -1.02 3.91 8.96
CA THR A 9 -1.88 4.81 9.69
C THR A 9 -3.35 4.54 9.42
N GLU A 10 -3.65 3.95 8.27
CA GLU A 10 -5.01 3.58 7.95
C GLU A 10 -5.00 2.41 6.97
N GLU A 11 -5.69 1.35 7.32
CA GLU A 11 -5.83 0.18 6.45
C GLU A 11 -6.95 0.45 5.47
N LEU A 12 -6.64 0.37 4.17
CA LEU A 12 -7.64 0.69 3.17
C LEU A 12 -8.24 -0.57 2.55
N ALA A 13 -7.40 -1.44 1.99
CA ALA A 13 -7.94 -2.64 1.36
C ALA A 13 -6.86 -3.69 1.17
N VAL A 14 -7.28 -4.95 1.25
CA VAL A 14 -6.46 -6.08 0.87
C VAL A 14 -6.84 -6.43 -0.56
N LEU A 15 -5.86 -6.44 -1.45
CA LEU A 15 -6.12 -6.70 -2.86
C LEU A 15 -6.06 -8.19 -3.18
N SER A 16 -5.20 -8.93 -2.49
CA SER A 16 -5.09 -10.36 -2.70
C SER A 16 -4.39 -11.01 -1.51
N VAL A 17 -4.59 -12.32 -1.38
CA VAL A 17 -3.90 -13.12 -0.36
C VAL A 17 -3.28 -14.30 -1.08
N SER A 18 -1.98 -14.50 -0.91
CA SER A 18 -1.30 -15.62 -1.54
C SER A 18 -1.46 -16.88 -0.69
N GLY A 19 -1.10 -18.01 -1.29
CA GLY A 19 -1.17 -19.29 -0.58
C GLY A 19 -0.27 -19.37 0.63
N SER A 20 0.80 -18.57 0.65
CA SER A 20 1.72 -18.55 1.79
C SER A 20 1.31 -17.53 2.85
N GLY A 21 0.18 -16.87 2.67
CA GLY A 21 -0.31 -15.93 3.66
C GLY A 21 0.15 -14.49 3.48
N TYR A 22 0.93 -14.23 2.43
CA TYR A 22 1.28 -12.85 2.09
C TYR A 22 0.07 -12.15 1.51
N THR A 23 -0.08 -10.88 1.83
CA THR A 23 -1.16 -10.07 1.28
C THR A 23 -0.57 -8.99 0.38
N LYS A 24 -1.36 -8.56 -0.59
CA LYS A 24 -1.04 -7.34 -1.33
C LYS A 24 -2.09 -6.33 -0.92
N GLU A 25 -1.64 -5.18 -0.44
CA GLU A 25 -2.55 -4.23 0.20
C GLU A 25 -2.30 -2.83 -0.27
N ILE A 26 -3.37 -2.04 -0.21
CA ILE A 26 -3.24 -0.59 -0.34
C ILE A 26 -3.60 0.01 1.02
N ASN A 27 -2.73 0.87 1.53
CA ASN A 27 -2.89 1.48 2.85
C ASN A 27 -2.35 2.90 2.82
N LEU A 28 -2.65 3.66 3.88
CA LEU A 28 -1.93 4.89 4.14
C LEU A 28 -0.79 4.56 5.07
N VAL A 29 0.42 4.92 4.68
CA VAL A 29 1.62 4.52 5.40
C VAL A 29 2.49 5.74 5.65
N SER A 30 2.95 5.86 6.88
CA SER A 30 3.90 6.88 7.28
C SER A 30 5.29 6.25 7.33
N TRP A 31 6.22 6.85 6.61
CA TRP A 31 7.61 6.40 6.56
C TRP A 31 8.45 7.32 7.42
N ASN A 32 9.05 6.77 8.48
CA ASN A 32 9.94 7.53 9.37
C ASN A 32 9.28 8.79 9.91
N GLY A 33 8.00 8.69 10.26
CA GLY A 33 7.29 9.81 10.85
C GLY A 33 6.84 10.87 9.87
N ALA A 34 7.04 10.66 8.58
CA ALA A 34 6.58 11.62 7.58
C ALA A 34 5.07 11.55 7.41
N GLU A 35 4.53 12.50 6.68
CA GLU A 35 3.10 12.48 6.37
C GLU A 35 2.74 11.21 5.66
N PRO A 36 1.60 10.59 6.00
CA PRO A 36 1.19 9.34 5.36
C PRO A 36 0.97 9.53 3.87
N LYS A 37 1.36 8.51 3.13
CA LYS A 37 1.14 8.45 1.69
C LYS A 37 0.45 7.15 1.37
N TYR A 38 -0.18 7.09 0.21
CA TYR A 38 -0.76 5.84 -0.26
C TYR A 38 0.35 4.88 -0.61
N ASP A 39 0.15 3.61 -0.30
CA ASP A 39 1.19 2.61 -0.48
C ASP A 39 0.54 1.31 -0.91
N ILE A 40 1.04 0.73 -2.01
CA ILE A 40 0.59 -0.56 -2.50
C ILE A 40 1.79 -1.48 -2.43
N ARG A 41 1.70 -2.51 -1.60
CA ARG A 41 2.79 -3.48 -1.48
C ARG A 41 2.33 -4.77 -0.85
N SER A 42 3.24 -5.75 -0.87
CA SER A 42 3.00 -7.02 -0.22
C SER A 42 3.43 -6.95 1.23
N TRP A 43 2.73 -7.69 2.08
CA TRP A 43 3.05 -7.80 3.50
C TRP A 43 3.09 -9.27 3.89
N SER A 44 4.04 -9.62 4.74
CA SER A 44 4.10 -10.98 5.26
C SER A 44 2.95 -11.21 6.24
N PRO A 45 2.69 -12.48 6.59
CA PRO A 45 1.67 -12.77 7.60
C PRO A 45 1.97 -11.97 8.87
N GLY A 46 0.93 -11.35 9.43
CA GLY A 46 1.09 -10.52 10.62
C GLY A 46 1.78 -9.19 10.35
N ARG A 47 2.07 -8.89 9.10
CA ARG A 47 2.72 -7.64 8.70
C ARG A 47 4.08 -7.43 9.35
N GLU A 48 4.79 -8.52 9.60
CA GLU A 48 6.13 -8.41 10.20
C GLU A 48 7.15 -7.86 9.24
N LYS A 49 6.96 -8.14 7.96
CA LYS A 49 7.87 -7.67 6.92
C LYS A 49 7.07 -7.11 5.78
N CYS A 50 7.60 -6.09 5.14
CA CYS A 50 6.98 -5.56 3.93
C CYS A 50 7.83 -5.97 2.73
N GLY A 51 7.16 -6.26 1.63
CA GLY A 51 7.83 -6.58 0.39
C GLY A 51 7.94 -5.38 -0.50
N LYS A 52 8.12 -5.66 -1.78
CA LYS A 52 8.22 -4.59 -2.76
C LYS A 52 6.87 -3.92 -2.96
N GLY A 53 6.92 -2.67 -3.32
CA GLY A 53 5.71 -1.94 -3.58
C GLY A 53 6.01 -0.55 -4.07
N ILE A 54 4.96 0.25 -4.17
CA ILE A 54 5.09 1.64 -4.60
C ILE A 54 4.35 2.54 -3.64
N THR A 55 4.85 3.75 -3.54
CA THR A 55 4.23 4.80 -2.75
C THR A 55 3.69 5.84 -3.73
N LEU A 56 2.48 6.29 -3.50
CA LEU A 56 1.80 7.20 -4.41
C LEU A 56 1.35 8.44 -3.66
N THR A 57 1.46 9.59 -4.33
CA THR A 57 0.88 10.80 -3.82
C THR A 57 -0.63 10.77 -4.00
N GLN A 58 -1.32 11.70 -3.35
CA GLN A 58 -2.76 11.79 -3.51
C GLN A 58 -3.14 12.04 -4.96
N ALA A 59 -2.38 12.90 -5.64
CA ALA A 59 -2.68 13.18 -7.04
C ALA A 59 -2.50 11.93 -7.90
N GLU A 60 -1.47 11.13 -7.61
CA GLU A 60 -1.23 9.91 -8.35
C GLU A 60 -2.34 8.89 -8.13
N VAL A 61 -2.80 8.77 -6.89
CA VAL A 61 -3.89 7.84 -6.59
C VAL A 61 -5.17 8.28 -7.28
N LYS A 62 -5.44 9.59 -7.32
CA LYS A 62 -6.61 10.09 -8.01
C LYS A 62 -6.55 9.76 -9.49
N ASN A 63 -5.39 9.94 -10.10
CA ASN A 63 -5.24 9.61 -11.52
C ASN A 63 -5.36 8.11 -11.76
N LEU A 64 -4.84 7.31 -10.84
CA LEU A 64 -4.99 5.86 -10.92
C LEU A 64 -6.46 5.47 -10.87
N PHE A 65 -7.20 6.08 -9.93
CA PHE A 65 -8.63 5.82 -9.80
C PHE A 65 -9.36 6.14 -11.11
N LEU A 66 -9.06 7.28 -11.70
CA LEU A 66 -9.73 7.67 -12.93
C LEU A 66 -9.40 6.72 -14.08
N ALA A 67 -8.15 6.27 -14.16
CA ALA A 67 -7.74 5.33 -15.19
C ALA A 67 -8.46 4.00 -15.02
N LEU A 68 -8.51 3.50 -13.79
CA LEU A 68 -9.16 2.22 -13.51
C LEU A 68 -10.65 2.31 -13.74
N GLN A 69 -11.26 3.42 -13.35
CA GLN A 69 -12.69 3.62 -13.56
C GLN A 69 -13.03 3.54 -15.02
N LYS A 70 -12.20 4.16 -15.87
CA LYS A 70 -12.43 4.16 -17.31
C LYS A 70 -12.30 2.75 -17.88
N VAL A 71 -11.29 2.00 -17.44
CA VAL A 71 -11.05 0.66 -17.97
C VAL A 71 -12.07 -0.34 -17.49
N LEU A 72 -12.45 -0.25 -16.22
CA LEU A 72 -13.29 -1.27 -15.61
C LEU A 72 -14.76 -1.03 -15.74
N SER A 73 -15.16 0.15 -16.19
CA SER A 73 -16.58 0.47 -16.32
C SER A 73 -17.15 0.15 -17.70
N GLU A 74 -16.37 -0.51 -18.54
CA GLU A 74 -16.82 -0.87 -19.88
C GLU A 74 -17.84 -1.97 -19.91
#